data_9af27812d24774f4eaadac8bf62c6664
#
_entry.id   9af27812d24774f4eaadac8bf62c6664
#
_cell.length_a   1.000
_cell.length_b   1.000
_cell.length_c   1.000
_cell.angle_alpha   90.00
_cell.angle_beta   90.00
_cell.angle_gamma   90.00
#
_symmetry.space_group_name_H-M   'P 1'
#
loop_
_entity.id
_entity.type
_entity.pdbx_description
1 polymer ?
#
loop_
_entity_poly.entity_id
_entity_poly.type
_entity_poly.pdbx_seq_one_letter_code
_entity_poly.pdbx_strand_id
1 'polypeptide(L)'
;MNPKVDFYFSKDRWQKELEQLRMIVLDCGLKEELKWGVPCYTFQKSNIVLIHVFKEYCAILFFKGALLNDTNGMLIQQTKYVQSARQIRFTNVREIVNPDVISGLKAYIYEAIEVERAGLKVNLKKTAAFIIPEEFQNKLNKISALKKAFYALTPGRQRGYLLYFSSAKQSKTREARIEKYMQQILNGKGLND
;
A
#
# COMPACT_ATOMS: atom_id res chain seq x y z
N MET A 1 16.03 15.35 -11.56
CA MET A 1 15.02 14.50 -12.24
C MET A 1 15.68 13.21 -12.69
N ASN A 2 14.98 12.09 -12.64
CA ASN A 2 15.51 10.78 -13.03
C ASN A 2 14.85 10.34 -14.35
N PRO A 3 15.59 10.21 -15.47
CA PRO A 3 15.03 9.84 -16.77
C PRO A 3 14.24 8.52 -16.77
N LYS A 4 14.58 7.61 -15.88
CA LYS A 4 13.88 6.31 -15.75
C LYS A 4 12.42 6.43 -15.34
N VAL A 5 11.99 7.58 -14.82
CA VAL A 5 10.59 7.82 -14.40
C VAL A 5 9.83 8.74 -15.33
N ASP A 6 10.49 9.34 -16.35
CA ASP A 6 9.87 10.35 -17.23
C ASP A 6 8.65 9.81 -17.97
N PHE A 7 8.64 8.52 -18.34
CA PHE A 7 7.49 7.88 -18.96
C PHE A 7 6.22 7.93 -18.10
N TYR A 8 6.38 8.05 -16.78
CA TYR A 8 5.23 8.11 -15.86
C TYR A 8 4.52 9.47 -15.95
N PHE A 9 5.25 10.52 -16.26
CA PHE A 9 4.77 11.90 -16.33
C PHE A 9 4.21 12.27 -17.72
N SER A 10 4.35 11.41 -18.73
CA SER A 10 3.78 11.60 -20.07
C SER A 10 2.36 11.00 -20.22
N LYS A 11 1.68 10.66 -19.12
CA LYS A 11 0.31 10.11 -19.15
C LYS A 11 -0.71 11.21 -19.42
N ASP A 12 -1.45 11.09 -20.51
CA ASP A 12 -2.32 12.14 -21.03
C ASP A 12 -3.34 12.69 -20.01
N ARG A 13 -3.96 11.82 -19.20
CA ARG A 13 -5.03 12.24 -18.30
C ARG A 13 -4.56 13.08 -17.11
N TRP A 14 -3.40 12.79 -16.53
CA TRP A 14 -2.92 13.40 -15.27
C TRP A 14 -1.57 14.12 -15.43
N GLN A 15 -1.15 14.38 -16.67
CA GLN A 15 0.18 14.91 -16.94
C GLN A 15 0.47 16.21 -16.18
N LYS A 16 -0.43 17.19 -16.25
CA LYS A 16 -0.23 18.51 -15.61
C LYS A 16 -0.15 18.39 -14.07
N GLU A 17 -1.02 17.59 -13.49
CA GLU A 17 -1.06 17.32 -12.06
C GLU A 17 0.22 16.64 -11.60
N LEU A 18 0.64 15.61 -12.32
CA LEU A 18 1.84 14.84 -12.02
C LEU A 18 3.11 15.68 -12.11
N GLU A 19 3.24 16.51 -13.15
CA GLU A 19 4.38 17.42 -13.32
C GLU A 19 4.45 18.43 -12.17
N GLN A 20 3.34 19.01 -11.74
CA GLN A 20 3.31 19.93 -10.60
C GLN A 20 3.70 19.22 -9.29
N LEU A 21 3.12 18.04 -9.02
CA LEU A 21 3.50 17.27 -7.84
C LEU A 21 4.97 16.88 -7.85
N ARG A 22 5.51 16.47 -9.01
CA ARG A 22 6.95 16.17 -9.19
C ARG A 22 7.83 17.34 -8.80
N MET A 23 7.50 18.53 -9.31
CA MET A 23 8.27 19.76 -9.02
C MET A 23 8.25 20.09 -7.53
N ILE A 24 7.08 20.05 -6.88
CA ILE A 24 6.94 20.33 -5.46
C ILE A 24 7.78 19.36 -4.61
N VAL A 25 7.74 18.06 -4.94
CA VAL A 25 8.47 17.03 -4.19
C VAL A 25 9.98 17.16 -4.38
N LEU A 26 10.43 17.42 -5.61
CA LEU A 26 11.87 17.61 -5.90
C LEU A 26 12.43 18.87 -5.25
N ASP A 27 11.64 19.93 -5.15
CA ASP A 27 12.03 21.17 -4.47
C ASP A 27 12.26 20.98 -2.95
N CYS A 28 11.70 19.92 -2.37
CA CYS A 28 11.97 19.51 -0.99
C CYS A 28 13.28 18.71 -0.81
N GLY A 29 14.10 18.57 -1.85
CA GLY A 29 15.40 17.91 -1.77
C GLY A 29 15.39 16.39 -1.71
N LEU A 30 14.27 15.75 -2.05
CA LEU A 30 14.17 14.30 -2.13
C LEU A 30 14.79 13.75 -3.42
N LYS A 31 15.39 12.55 -3.34
CA LYS A 31 15.91 11.83 -4.49
C LYS A 31 14.81 11.03 -5.18
N GLU A 32 14.67 11.22 -6.50
CA GLU A 32 13.69 10.52 -7.31
C GLU A 32 14.20 9.15 -7.77
N GLU A 33 13.42 8.10 -7.57
CA GLU A 33 13.71 6.73 -7.98
C GLU A 33 12.46 6.06 -8.58
N LEU A 34 12.68 5.11 -9.49
CA LEU A 34 11.60 4.25 -9.99
C LEU A 34 11.46 3.03 -9.06
N LYS A 35 10.33 2.90 -8.38
CA LYS A 35 10.02 1.72 -7.56
C LYS A 35 8.59 1.27 -7.85
N TRP A 36 8.39 -0.03 -8.01
CA TRP A 36 7.07 -0.64 -8.29
C TRP A 36 6.33 0.00 -9.50
N GLY A 37 7.09 0.49 -10.49
CA GLY A 37 6.55 1.12 -11.70
C GLY A 37 6.02 2.55 -11.49
N VAL A 38 6.29 3.19 -10.34
CA VAL A 38 5.87 4.55 -10.02
C VAL A 38 7.04 5.41 -9.52
N PRO A 39 6.95 6.75 -9.63
CA PRO A 39 7.91 7.66 -9.02
C PRO A 39 7.87 7.56 -7.50
N CYS A 40 8.99 7.19 -6.91
CA CYS A 40 9.19 7.12 -5.46
C CYS A 40 10.30 8.07 -5.06
N TYR A 41 10.09 8.85 -4.03
CA TYR A 41 11.02 9.86 -3.56
C TYR A 41 11.60 9.46 -2.21
N THR A 42 12.91 9.49 -2.12
CA THR A 42 13.66 8.92 -1.00
C THR A 42 14.53 9.97 -0.31
N PHE A 43 14.75 9.76 0.99
CA PHE A 43 15.71 10.47 1.82
C PHE A 43 16.61 9.44 2.52
N GLN A 44 17.94 9.54 2.36
CA GLN A 44 18.90 8.59 2.96
C GLN A 44 18.56 7.11 2.68
N LYS A 45 18.14 6.79 1.45
CA LYS A 45 17.69 5.46 0.99
C LYS A 45 16.33 5.00 1.51
N SER A 46 15.69 5.74 2.42
CA SER A 46 14.35 5.46 2.92
C SER A 46 13.28 6.09 2.04
N ASN A 47 12.18 5.39 1.81
CA ASN A 47 11.06 5.90 1.03
C ASN A 47 10.24 6.90 1.87
N ILE A 48 10.07 8.11 1.36
CA ILE A 48 9.31 9.17 2.02
C ILE A 48 7.93 9.31 1.40
N VAL A 49 7.88 9.59 0.10
CA VAL A 49 6.62 9.70 -0.63
C VAL A 49 6.70 9.00 -1.97
N LEU A 50 5.54 8.68 -2.56
CA LEU A 50 5.42 8.30 -3.96
C LEU A 50 4.25 9.04 -4.61
N ILE A 51 4.34 9.24 -5.93
CA ILE A 51 3.25 9.79 -6.74
C ILE A 51 2.61 8.64 -7.52
N HIS A 52 1.28 8.54 -7.48
CA HIS A 52 0.54 7.53 -8.22
C HIS A 52 -0.79 8.06 -8.74
N VAL A 53 -1.33 7.37 -9.75
CA VAL A 53 -2.58 7.72 -10.40
C VAL A 53 -3.62 6.63 -10.22
N PHE A 54 -4.86 7.06 -10.13
CA PHE A 54 -6.07 6.25 -10.17
C PHE A 54 -6.99 6.72 -11.28
N LYS A 55 -8.08 6.02 -11.49
CA LYS A 55 -9.05 6.40 -12.51
C LYS A 55 -9.62 7.80 -12.29
N GLU A 56 -9.96 8.16 -11.04
CA GLU A 56 -10.69 9.38 -10.71
C GLU A 56 -9.84 10.46 -10.01
N TYR A 57 -8.57 10.19 -9.67
CA TYR A 57 -7.68 11.13 -9.00
C TYR A 57 -6.21 10.75 -9.17
N CYS A 58 -5.32 11.70 -9.01
CA CYS A 58 -3.89 11.45 -8.73
C CYS A 58 -3.61 11.73 -7.26
N ALA A 59 -2.51 11.18 -6.72
CA ALA A 59 -2.21 11.31 -5.31
C ALA A 59 -0.71 11.31 -5.02
N ILE A 60 -0.35 12.00 -3.95
CA ILE A 60 0.92 11.83 -3.24
C ILE A 60 0.66 10.97 -2.00
N LEU A 61 1.43 9.89 -1.83
CA LEU A 61 1.33 8.97 -0.70
C LEU A 61 2.56 9.10 0.19
N PHE A 62 2.35 9.28 1.48
CA PHE A 62 3.35 9.32 2.53
C PHE A 62 3.46 7.94 3.20
N PHE A 63 4.64 7.30 3.16
CA PHE A 63 4.83 5.94 3.70
C PHE A 63 4.56 5.83 5.20
N LYS A 64 4.98 6.84 5.97
CA LYS A 64 4.72 6.95 7.41
C LYS A 64 3.68 8.03 7.73
N GLY A 65 2.73 8.26 6.84
CA GLY A 65 1.74 9.33 6.96
C GLY A 65 0.89 9.30 8.23
N ALA A 66 0.77 8.14 8.89
CA ALA A 66 0.10 8.01 10.18
C ALA A 66 0.84 8.70 11.35
N LEU A 67 2.10 9.12 11.15
CA LEU A 67 2.91 9.85 12.13
C LEU A 67 2.93 11.35 11.89
N LEU A 68 2.36 11.81 10.78
CA LEU A 68 2.33 13.24 10.45
C LEU A 68 1.18 13.92 11.17
N ASN A 69 1.43 15.18 11.57
CA ASN A 69 0.41 16.04 12.17
C ASN A 69 -0.47 16.62 11.06
N ASP A 70 -1.69 16.12 10.95
CA ASP A 70 -2.64 16.53 9.89
C ASP A 70 -3.40 17.81 10.25
N THR A 71 -2.70 18.92 10.47
CA THR A 71 -3.31 20.20 10.84
C THR A 71 -4.29 20.72 9.80
N ASN A 72 -4.08 20.37 8.53
CA ASN A 72 -4.93 20.82 7.42
C ASN A 72 -6.03 19.80 7.03
N GLY A 73 -6.10 18.64 7.69
CA GLY A 73 -7.10 17.60 7.41
C GLY A 73 -7.01 16.99 6.00
N MET A 74 -5.82 17.00 5.39
CA MET A 74 -5.63 16.54 4.00
C MET A 74 -5.25 15.07 3.89
N LEU A 75 -4.79 14.43 4.96
CA LEU A 75 -4.26 13.07 4.94
C LEU A 75 -5.37 12.02 5.00
N ILE A 76 -5.53 11.26 3.93
CA ILE A 76 -6.56 10.24 3.78
C ILE A 76 -5.98 8.85 4.00
N GLN A 77 -6.58 8.05 4.85
CA GLN A 77 -6.31 6.62 4.95
C GLN A 77 -7.01 5.89 3.79
N GLN A 78 -6.25 5.20 2.93
CA GLN A 78 -6.80 4.56 1.73
C GLN A 78 -7.87 3.51 2.03
N THR A 79 -7.62 2.67 3.01
CA THR A 79 -8.56 1.64 3.50
C THR A 79 -8.35 1.44 4.99
N LYS A 80 -9.35 0.90 5.69
CA LYS A 80 -9.26 0.57 7.13
C LYS A 80 -8.09 -0.35 7.52
N TYR A 81 -7.48 -1.02 6.54
CA TYR A 81 -6.35 -1.95 6.77
C TYR A 81 -4.98 -1.30 6.56
N VAL A 82 -4.90 -0.13 5.92
CA VAL A 82 -3.64 0.60 5.73
C VAL A 82 -3.32 1.37 7.00
N GLN A 83 -2.42 0.85 7.82
CA GLN A 83 -2.11 1.43 9.13
C GLN A 83 -1.08 2.58 9.04
N SER A 84 -0.07 2.46 8.19
CA SER A 84 1.06 3.39 8.13
C SER A 84 0.86 4.53 7.12
N ALA A 85 0.49 4.19 5.89
CA ALA A 85 0.46 5.19 4.83
C ALA A 85 -0.78 6.09 4.90
N ARG A 86 -0.60 7.33 4.42
CA ARG A 86 -1.68 8.29 4.14
C ARG A 86 -1.44 8.90 2.77
N GLN A 87 -2.51 9.37 2.14
CA GLN A 87 -2.40 10.03 0.84
C GLN A 87 -3.18 11.35 0.81
N ILE A 88 -2.69 12.28 0.00
CA ILE A 88 -3.41 13.49 -0.39
C ILE A 88 -3.82 13.28 -1.84
N ARG A 89 -5.09 13.53 -2.16
CA ARG A 89 -5.70 13.31 -3.47
C ARG A 89 -5.98 14.62 -4.17
N PHE A 90 -5.84 14.61 -5.50
CA PHE A 90 -6.15 15.75 -6.35
C PHE A 90 -6.95 15.28 -7.57
N THR A 91 -7.93 16.07 -7.96
CA THR A 91 -8.82 15.79 -9.09
C THR A 91 -8.56 16.73 -10.28
N ASN A 92 -7.84 17.82 -10.04
CA ASN A 92 -7.44 18.78 -11.08
C ASN A 92 -6.20 19.58 -10.66
N VAL A 93 -5.49 20.15 -11.64
CA VAL A 93 -4.25 20.90 -11.43
C VAL A 93 -4.44 22.18 -10.60
N ARG A 94 -5.62 22.81 -10.65
CA ARG A 94 -5.89 24.06 -9.91
C ARG A 94 -5.82 23.87 -8.40
N GLU A 95 -6.17 22.68 -7.90
CA GLU A 95 -6.00 22.33 -6.50
C GLU A 95 -4.52 22.34 -6.11
N ILE A 96 -3.65 21.78 -6.96
CA ILE A 96 -2.21 21.62 -6.66
C ILE A 96 -1.46 22.96 -6.74
N VAL A 97 -1.80 23.82 -7.70
CA VAL A 97 -1.09 25.10 -7.90
C VAL A 97 -1.53 26.21 -6.94
N ASN A 98 -2.50 25.95 -6.06
CA ASN A 98 -2.87 26.87 -4.99
C ASN A 98 -1.68 27.06 -4.03
N PRO A 99 -1.23 28.31 -3.76
CA PRO A 99 -0.08 28.59 -2.91
C PRO A 99 -0.17 27.97 -1.51
N ASP A 100 -1.36 27.95 -0.89
CA ASP A 100 -1.57 27.36 0.43
C ASP A 100 -1.42 25.84 0.39
N VAL A 101 -1.88 25.21 -0.69
CA VAL A 101 -1.72 23.75 -0.90
C VAL A 101 -0.25 23.42 -1.15
N ILE A 102 0.46 24.19 -1.97
CA ILE A 102 1.90 24.00 -2.20
C ILE A 102 2.67 24.10 -0.88
N SER A 103 2.40 25.13 -0.10
CA SER A 103 3.01 25.33 1.22
C SER A 103 2.71 24.19 2.17
N GLY A 104 1.44 23.76 2.23
CA GLY A 104 1.00 22.61 3.04
C GLY A 104 1.66 21.30 2.62
N LEU A 105 1.74 21.01 1.30
CA LEU A 105 2.42 19.82 0.78
C LEU A 105 3.90 19.79 1.16
N LYS A 106 4.60 20.92 1.02
CA LYS A 106 6.00 21.04 1.43
C LYS A 106 6.16 20.81 2.93
N ALA A 107 5.28 21.37 3.76
CA ALA A 107 5.29 21.16 5.20
C ALA A 107 5.14 19.68 5.55
N TYR A 108 4.18 18.96 4.96
CA TYR A 108 4.03 17.51 5.14
C TYR A 108 5.26 16.72 4.68
N ILE A 109 5.90 17.12 3.56
CA ILE A 109 7.10 16.44 3.06
C ILE A 109 8.28 16.64 4.02
N TYR A 110 8.51 17.88 4.50
CA TYR A 110 9.56 18.16 5.49
C TYR A 110 9.31 17.43 6.80
N GLU A 111 8.08 17.42 7.30
CA GLU A 111 7.73 16.63 8.48
C GLU A 111 7.99 15.13 8.28
N ALA A 112 7.65 14.58 7.10
CA ALA A 112 7.93 13.18 6.77
C ALA A 112 9.44 12.88 6.73
N ILE A 113 10.27 13.83 6.28
CA ILE A 113 11.73 13.73 6.33
C ILE A 113 12.21 13.72 7.79
N GLU A 114 11.68 14.60 8.66
CA GLU A 114 12.04 14.63 10.09
C GLU A 114 11.60 13.36 10.84
N VAL A 115 10.40 12.84 10.53
CA VAL A 115 9.93 11.54 11.05
C VAL A 115 10.91 10.42 10.69
N GLU A 116 11.43 10.42 9.45
CA GLU A 116 12.45 9.44 9.03
C GLU A 116 13.79 9.67 9.73
N ARG A 117 14.27 10.90 9.79
CA ARG A 117 15.51 11.31 10.43
C ARG A 117 15.54 10.94 11.93
N ALA A 118 14.40 11.12 12.60
CA ALA A 118 14.23 10.74 14.01
C ALA A 118 14.10 9.22 14.21
N GLY A 119 14.08 8.42 13.14
CA GLY A 119 13.96 6.96 13.22
C GLY A 119 12.59 6.48 13.73
N LEU A 120 11.56 7.33 13.71
CA LEU A 120 10.24 6.99 14.21
C LEU A 120 9.59 5.87 13.36
N LYS A 121 8.92 4.96 14.06
CA LYS A 121 8.24 3.81 13.44
C LYS A 121 6.76 3.81 13.81
N VAL A 122 5.90 3.53 12.82
CA VAL A 122 4.48 3.35 13.06
C VAL A 122 4.27 2.08 13.90
N ASN A 123 3.60 2.20 15.03
CA ASN A 123 3.22 1.05 15.83
C ASN A 123 2.05 0.32 15.15
N LEU A 124 2.40 -0.68 14.36
CA LEU A 124 1.41 -1.48 13.64
C LEU A 124 0.67 -2.40 14.61
N LYS A 125 -0.66 -2.24 14.68
CA LYS A 125 -1.48 -3.21 15.40
C LYS A 125 -1.25 -4.58 14.78
N LYS A 126 -0.89 -5.57 15.60
CA LYS A 126 -0.85 -6.96 15.15
C LYS A 126 -2.21 -7.27 14.56
N THR A 127 -2.24 -7.70 13.32
CA THR A 127 -3.49 -8.18 12.69
C THR A 127 -4.01 -9.29 13.58
N ALA A 128 -5.25 -9.16 14.08
CA ALA A 128 -5.89 -10.21 14.84
C ALA A 128 -5.69 -11.53 14.08
N ALA A 129 -5.32 -12.58 14.79
CA ALA A 129 -5.14 -13.90 14.17
C ALA A 129 -6.39 -14.18 13.34
N PHE A 130 -6.22 -14.40 12.05
CA PHE A 130 -7.36 -14.69 11.18
C PHE A 130 -8.01 -15.98 11.69
N ILE A 131 -9.31 -15.91 11.94
CA ILE A 131 -10.08 -17.09 12.30
C ILE A 131 -10.01 -18.05 11.12
N ILE A 132 -9.48 -19.24 11.36
CA ILE A 132 -9.48 -20.30 10.37
C ILE A 132 -10.90 -20.84 10.26
N PRO A 133 -11.53 -20.81 9.07
CA PRO A 133 -12.85 -21.41 8.89
C PRO A 133 -12.86 -22.87 9.35
N GLU A 134 -13.94 -23.29 10.00
CA GLU A 134 -14.07 -24.65 10.56
C GLU A 134 -13.80 -25.73 9.51
N GLU A 135 -14.32 -25.54 8.29
CA GLU A 135 -14.13 -26.47 7.18
C GLU A 135 -12.64 -26.63 6.82
N PHE A 136 -11.89 -25.53 6.85
CA PHE A 136 -10.46 -25.57 6.58
C PHE A 136 -9.67 -26.16 7.76
N GLN A 137 -10.04 -25.82 8.99
CA GLN A 137 -9.46 -26.41 10.19
C GLN A 137 -9.64 -27.94 10.20
N ASN A 138 -10.82 -28.43 9.82
CA ASN A 138 -11.10 -29.86 9.69
C ASN A 138 -10.22 -30.55 8.63
N LYS A 139 -9.98 -29.89 7.49
CA LYS A 139 -9.05 -30.39 6.46
C LYS A 139 -7.61 -30.42 6.95
N LEU A 140 -7.15 -29.35 7.62
CA LEU A 140 -5.81 -29.30 8.20
C LEU A 140 -5.59 -30.38 9.26
N ASN A 141 -6.61 -30.72 10.03
CA ASN A 141 -6.54 -31.79 11.05
C ASN A 141 -6.51 -33.18 10.41
N LYS A 142 -7.21 -33.39 9.29
CA LYS A 142 -7.26 -34.67 8.57
C LYS A 142 -6.03 -34.91 7.69
N ILE A 143 -5.43 -33.87 7.11
CA ILE A 143 -4.36 -33.99 6.12
C ILE A 143 -3.09 -33.31 6.64
N SER A 144 -2.22 -34.09 7.28
CA SER A 144 -0.97 -33.60 7.89
C SER A 144 -0.05 -32.89 6.88
N ALA A 145 0.02 -33.36 5.64
CA ALA A 145 0.80 -32.74 4.58
C ALA A 145 0.27 -31.32 4.25
N LEU A 146 -1.05 -31.16 4.16
CA LEU A 146 -1.70 -29.86 3.92
C LEU A 146 -1.42 -28.88 5.07
N LYS A 147 -1.50 -29.36 6.31
CA LYS A 147 -1.19 -28.58 7.51
C LYS A 147 0.24 -28.05 7.48
N LYS A 148 1.22 -28.94 7.22
CA LYS A 148 2.64 -28.57 7.12
C LYS A 148 2.85 -27.54 5.99
N ALA A 149 2.30 -27.78 4.82
CA ALA A 149 2.42 -26.89 3.67
C ALA A 149 1.79 -25.52 3.93
N PHE A 150 0.60 -25.45 4.52
CA PHE A 150 -0.07 -24.20 4.85
C PHE A 150 0.73 -23.34 5.83
N TYR A 151 1.24 -23.93 6.92
CA TYR A 151 2.03 -23.18 7.91
C TYR A 151 3.44 -22.84 7.42
N ALA A 152 3.95 -23.49 6.37
CA ALA A 152 5.19 -23.11 5.69
C ALA A 152 5.03 -21.92 4.73
N LEU A 153 3.79 -21.56 4.35
CA LEU A 153 3.52 -20.36 3.56
C LEU A 153 3.88 -19.09 4.34
N THR A 154 4.26 -18.04 3.60
CA THR A 154 4.43 -16.72 4.22
C THR A 154 3.12 -16.24 4.87
N PRO A 155 3.17 -15.40 5.94
CA PRO A 155 1.98 -14.88 6.60
C PRO A 155 0.99 -14.19 5.64
N GLY A 156 1.49 -13.51 4.61
CA GLY A 156 0.68 -12.89 3.57
C GLY A 156 -0.11 -13.90 2.73
N ARG A 157 0.53 -15.02 2.33
CA ARG A 157 -0.12 -16.10 1.58
C ARG A 157 -1.16 -16.83 2.42
N GLN A 158 -0.84 -17.15 3.68
CA GLN A 158 -1.81 -17.72 4.62
C GLN A 158 -3.04 -16.82 4.75
N ARG A 159 -2.81 -15.52 4.97
CA ARG A 159 -3.89 -14.53 5.06
C ARG A 159 -4.76 -14.48 3.81
N GLY A 160 -4.16 -14.51 2.62
CA GLY A 160 -4.89 -14.53 1.35
C GLY A 160 -5.91 -15.68 1.28
N TYR A 161 -5.48 -16.89 1.60
CA TYR A 161 -6.36 -18.07 1.65
C TYR A 161 -7.46 -17.94 2.70
N LEU A 162 -7.12 -17.56 3.93
CA LEU A 162 -8.10 -17.44 5.01
C LEU A 162 -9.19 -16.41 4.69
N LEU A 163 -8.81 -15.26 4.13
CA LEU A 163 -9.77 -14.24 3.69
C LEU A 163 -10.68 -14.77 2.58
N TYR A 164 -10.10 -15.46 1.60
CA TYR A 164 -10.87 -16.00 0.48
C TYR A 164 -11.86 -17.08 0.92
N PHE A 165 -11.44 -18.00 1.78
CA PHE A 165 -12.32 -19.03 2.30
C PHE A 165 -13.43 -18.44 3.18
N SER A 166 -13.08 -17.54 4.10
CA SER A 166 -14.03 -16.91 5.03
C SER A 166 -15.02 -15.95 4.34
N SER A 167 -14.74 -15.47 3.14
CA SER A 167 -15.63 -14.53 2.44
C SER A 167 -16.92 -15.19 1.93
N ALA A 168 -16.96 -16.52 1.83
CA ALA A 168 -18.17 -17.25 1.44
C ALA A 168 -19.10 -17.47 2.65
N LYS A 169 -20.38 -17.10 2.50
CA LYS A 169 -21.38 -17.24 3.56
C LYS A 169 -21.74 -18.71 3.82
N GLN A 170 -21.85 -19.53 2.76
CA GLN A 170 -22.27 -20.92 2.87
C GLN A 170 -21.09 -21.87 3.07
N SER A 171 -21.23 -22.85 3.96
CA SER A 171 -20.23 -23.89 4.26
C SER A 171 -19.83 -24.66 3.00
N LYS A 172 -20.80 -25.13 2.21
CA LYS A 172 -20.56 -25.84 0.95
C LYS A 172 -19.66 -25.05 -0.03
N THR A 173 -19.83 -23.74 -0.08
CA THR A 173 -18.98 -22.87 -0.93
C THR A 173 -17.57 -22.75 -0.36
N ARG A 174 -17.42 -22.69 0.98
CA ARG A 174 -16.09 -22.69 1.61
C ARG A 174 -15.36 -23.99 1.36
N GLU A 175 -16.05 -25.13 1.51
CA GLU A 175 -15.50 -26.45 1.20
C GLU A 175 -15.00 -26.55 -0.25
N ALA A 176 -15.84 -26.17 -1.21
CA ALA A 176 -15.47 -26.17 -2.64
C ALA A 176 -14.25 -25.29 -2.94
N ARG A 177 -14.16 -24.11 -2.30
CA ARG A 177 -12.99 -23.22 -2.42
C ARG A 177 -11.74 -23.86 -1.82
N ILE A 178 -11.84 -24.50 -0.68
CA ILE A 178 -10.74 -25.20 -0.02
C ILE A 178 -10.24 -26.32 -0.91
N GLU A 179 -11.11 -27.19 -1.40
CA GLU A 179 -10.75 -28.30 -2.29
C GLU A 179 -10.01 -27.79 -3.54
N LYS A 180 -10.54 -26.75 -4.19
CA LYS A 180 -9.94 -26.15 -5.38
C LYS A 180 -8.50 -25.72 -5.16
N TYR A 181 -8.16 -25.22 -3.97
CA TYR A 181 -6.84 -24.63 -3.70
C TYR A 181 -5.90 -25.51 -2.89
N MET A 182 -6.32 -26.71 -2.46
CA MET A 182 -5.47 -27.61 -1.67
C MET A 182 -4.16 -27.93 -2.37
N GLN A 183 -4.20 -28.27 -3.67
CA GLN A 183 -3.00 -28.61 -4.42
C GLN A 183 -2.04 -27.41 -4.54
N GLN A 184 -2.56 -26.22 -4.67
CA GLN A 184 -1.77 -24.98 -4.75
C GLN A 184 -1.07 -24.70 -3.42
N ILE A 185 -1.75 -24.93 -2.30
CA ILE A 185 -1.15 -24.83 -0.95
C ILE A 185 -0.04 -25.88 -0.78
N LEU A 186 -0.28 -27.13 -1.19
CA LEU A 186 0.71 -28.20 -1.13
C LEU A 186 1.98 -27.86 -1.93
N ASN A 187 1.83 -27.15 -3.03
CA ASN A 187 2.94 -26.69 -3.87
C ASN A 187 3.62 -25.40 -3.34
N GLY A 188 3.26 -24.91 -2.15
CA GLY A 188 3.86 -23.72 -1.54
C GLY A 188 3.48 -22.40 -2.21
N LYS A 189 2.44 -22.37 -3.04
CA LYS A 189 1.98 -21.20 -3.80
C LYS A 189 0.95 -20.38 -3.03
N GLY A 190 0.86 -19.09 -3.32
CA GLY A 190 -0.17 -18.20 -2.82
C GLY A 190 -1.44 -18.25 -3.68
N LEU A 191 -2.50 -17.57 -3.26
CA LEU A 191 -3.81 -17.61 -3.91
C LEU A 191 -3.79 -17.13 -5.38
N ASN A 192 -2.88 -16.22 -5.71
CA ASN A 192 -2.77 -15.58 -7.03
C ASN A 192 -1.44 -15.88 -7.76
N ASP A 193 -0.72 -16.89 -7.29
CA ASP A 193 0.57 -17.28 -7.91
C ASP A 193 0.35 -18.16 -9.15
#